data_e0a67f8f93dfa3038fb36ac1b6da02ef
#
_entry.id   e0a67f8f93dfa3038fb36ac1b6da02ef
#
_cell.length_a   1.000
_cell.length_b   1.000
_cell.length_c   1.000
_cell.angle_alpha   90.00
_cell.angle_beta   90.00
_cell.angle_gamma   90.00
#
_symmetry.space_group_name_H-M   'P 1'
#
loop_
_entity.id
_entity.type
_entity.pdbx_description
1 polymer ?
#
loop_
_entity_poly.entity_id
_entity_poly.type
_entity_poly.pdbx_seq_one_letter_code
_entity_poly.pdbx_strand_id
1 'polypeptide(L)'
;MRVGVVGAGISGLTVVDALADRGVDVVGVESRDEPGGIVRSRRMDGRVVELGPQRLRLIPSLESLVERLGLGEQLQIGDDDQPLYIYHDDALRVAPLSAREALTTRLLSPLGKLRILAEPLTATANPGETVDEFLVRRFGQQAARRYMGPLYSGLYGTEPREMLLAYSLGRALDNAGVEDSPLGLVAKRVTAGRDTPPVCTFVDCLGVLTNSLYA
;
A
#
# COMPACT_ATOMS: atom_id res chain seq x y z
N MET A 1 -37.46 -3.32 4.27
CA MET A 1 -36.69 -2.12 3.86
C MET A 1 -35.72 -2.58 2.79
N ARG A 2 -35.71 -1.94 1.63
CA ARG A 2 -34.76 -2.24 0.57
C ARG A 2 -33.59 -1.24 0.61
N VAL A 3 -32.36 -1.73 0.54
CA VAL A 3 -31.14 -0.91 0.55
C VAL A 3 -30.50 -0.94 -0.83
N GLY A 4 -30.16 0.24 -1.36
CA GLY A 4 -29.40 0.38 -2.60
C GLY A 4 -27.92 0.69 -2.28
N VAL A 5 -26.99 -0.03 -2.90
CA VAL A 5 -25.54 0.21 -2.81
C VAL A 5 -25.01 0.62 -4.17
N VAL A 6 -24.37 1.78 -4.26
CA VAL A 6 -23.83 2.31 -5.51
C VAL A 6 -22.33 2.02 -5.56
N GLY A 7 -21.91 1.30 -6.60
CA GLY A 7 -20.53 0.87 -6.85
C GLY A 7 -20.29 -0.57 -6.42
N ALA A 8 -19.86 -1.42 -7.36
CA ALA A 8 -19.45 -2.81 -7.12
C ALA A 8 -17.93 -2.97 -7.01
N GLY A 9 -17.24 -2.00 -6.42
CA GLY A 9 -15.87 -2.18 -5.94
C GLY A 9 -15.85 -3.02 -4.67
N ILE A 10 -14.66 -3.37 -4.17
CA ILE A 10 -14.49 -4.21 -2.99
C ILE A 10 -15.33 -3.74 -1.79
N SER A 11 -15.41 -2.43 -1.55
CA SER A 11 -16.19 -1.86 -0.44
C SER A 11 -17.69 -2.06 -0.64
N GLY A 12 -18.23 -1.77 -1.83
CA GLY A 12 -19.64 -1.94 -2.11
C GLY A 12 -20.06 -3.41 -2.10
N LEU A 13 -19.27 -4.28 -2.69
CA LEU A 13 -19.50 -5.73 -2.67
C LEU A 13 -19.51 -6.28 -1.24
N THR A 14 -18.56 -5.88 -0.40
CA THR A 14 -18.52 -6.30 1.02
C THR A 14 -19.77 -5.80 1.78
N VAL A 15 -20.26 -4.60 1.48
CA VAL A 15 -21.50 -4.08 2.10
C VAL A 15 -22.71 -4.86 1.64
N VAL A 16 -22.84 -5.13 0.33
CA VAL A 16 -23.94 -5.95 -0.21
C VAL A 16 -23.98 -7.32 0.43
N ASP A 17 -22.84 -8.01 0.44
CA ASP A 17 -22.68 -9.31 1.03
C ASP A 17 -23.02 -9.31 2.54
N ALA A 18 -22.49 -8.38 3.30
CA ALA A 18 -22.77 -8.27 4.75
C ALA A 18 -24.24 -7.93 5.07
N LEU A 19 -24.94 -7.22 4.19
CA LEU A 19 -26.37 -6.94 4.34
C LEU A 19 -27.22 -8.15 3.94
N ALA A 20 -26.86 -8.84 2.88
CA ALA A 20 -27.53 -10.05 2.43
C ALA A 20 -27.45 -11.16 3.49
N ASP A 21 -26.29 -11.37 4.10
CA ASP A 21 -26.10 -12.29 5.23
C ASP A 21 -27.02 -12.00 6.42
N ARG A 22 -27.43 -10.74 6.60
CA ARG A 22 -28.40 -10.32 7.64
C ARG A 22 -29.86 -10.37 7.20
N GLY A 23 -30.14 -10.91 6.01
CA GLY A 23 -31.47 -11.01 5.45
C GLY A 23 -32.06 -9.65 5.01
N VAL A 24 -31.23 -8.65 4.76
CA VAL A 24 -31.67 -7.35 4.25
C VAL A 24 -31.89 -7.45 2.74
N ASP A 25 -33.02 -6.96 2.24
CA ASP A 25 -33.25 -6.82 0.79
C ASP A 25 -32.31 -5.74 0.24
N VAL A 26 -31.25 -6.15 -0.44
CA VAL A 26 -30.20 -5.26 -0.93
C VAL A 26 -30.03 -5.39 -2.45
N VAL A 27 -29.76 -4.28 -3.12
CA VAL A 27 -29.42 -4.23 -4.54
C VAL A 27 -28.16 -3.40 -4.74
N GLY A 28 -27.16 -3.97 -5.42
CA GLY A 28 -25.96 -3.26 -5.87
C GLY A 28 -26.14 -2.76 -7.31
N VAL A 29 -25.61 -1.57 -7.60
CA VAL A 29 -25.54 -1.03 -8.96
C VAL A 29 -24.12 -0.58 -9.27
N GLU A 30 -23.62 -0.90 -10.47
CA GLU A 30 -22.28 -0.57 -10.95
C GLU A 30 -22.40 0.17 -12.29
N SER A 31 -21.55 1.15 -12.50
CA SER A 31 -21.50 1.93 -13.75
C SER A 31 -20.71 1.26 -14.86
N ARG A 32 -19.87 0.28 -14.52
CA ARG A 32 -19.07 -0.51 -15.47
C ARG A 32 -19.72 -1.87 -15.71
N ASP A 33 -19.30 -2.52 -16.78
CA ASP A 33 -19.76 -3.85 -17.15
C ASP A 33 -19.19 -4.97 -16.24
N GLU A 34 -18.16 -4.66 -15.46
CA GLU A 34 -17.45 -5.61 -14.60
C GLU A 34 -17.36 -5.09 -13.15
N PRO A 35 -17.58 -5.95 -12.13
CA PRO A 35 -17.36 -5.61 -10.74
C PRO A 35 -15.87 -5.53 -10.41
N GLY A 36 -15.55 -5.14 -9.17
CA GLY A 36 -14.18 -5.14 -8.62
C GLY A 36 -13.59 -3.76 -8.41
N GLY A 37 -14.04 -2.75 -9.13
CA GLY A 37 -13.53 -1.39 -8.99
C GLY A 37 -12.04 -1.29 -9.33
N ILE A 38 -11.19 -0.99 -8.33
CA ILE A 38 -9.73 -0.97 -8.48
C ILE A 38 -9.09 -2.36 -8.31
N VAL A 39 -9.77 -3.33 -7.69
CA VAL A 39 -9.29 -4.70 -7.52
C VAL A 39 -9.63 -5.50 -8.77
N ARG A 40 -8.86 -5.29 -9.80
CA ARG A 40 -9.02 -5.96 -11.10
C ARG A 40 -7.71 -6.51 -11.59
N SER A 41 -7.79 -7.68 -12.20
CA SER A 41 -6.65 -8.38 -12.76
C SER A 41 -6.89 -8.68 -14.23
N ARG A 42 -5.84 -8.72 -15.03
CA ARG A 42 -5.91 -9.16 -16.43
C ARG A 42 -4.84 -10.21 -16.72
N ARG A 43 -5.16 -11.14 -17.61
CA ARG A 43 -4.16 -12.05 -18.20
C ARG A 43 -3.63 -11.43 -19.49
N MET A 44 -2.31 -11.24 -19.54
CA MET A 44 -1.59 -10.72 -20.69
C MET A 44 -0.38 -11.64 -20.96
N ASP A 45 -0.31 -12.21 -22.15
CA ASP A 45 0.77 -13.12 -22.56
C ASP A 45 1.04 -14.26 -21.55
N GLY A 46 -0.05 -14.88 -21.03
CA GLY A 46 0.02 -15.97 -20.07
C GLY A 46 0.39 -15.55 -18.64
N ARG A 47 0.56 -14.25 -18.37
CA ARG A 47 0.86 -13.69 -17.05
C ARG A 47 -0.34 -12.96 -16.48
N VAL A 48 -0.46 -12.99 -15.16
CA VAL A 48 -1.44 -12.17 -14.44
C VAL A 48 -0.84 -10.78 -14.18
N VAL A 49 -1.59 -9.76 -14.54
CA VAL A 49 -1.27 -8.36 -14.27
C VAL A 49 -2.37 -7.77 -13.39
N GLU A 50 -2.01 -7.36 -12.19
CA GLU A 50 -2.90 -6.62 -11.32
C GLU A 50 -2.98 -5.15 -11.78
N LEU A 51 -4.20 -4.66 -12.02
CA LEU A 51 -4.44 -3.28 -12.47
C LEU A 51 -4.63 -2.30 -11.29
N GLY A 52 -4.58 -2.81 -10.09
CA GLY A 52 -4.72 -2.07 -8.84
C GLY A 52 -3.77 -2.59 -7.78
N PRO A 53 -4.24 -2.86 -6.55
CA PRO A 53 -3.41 -3.43 -5.51
C PRO A 53 -2.86 -4.80 -5.97
N GLN A 54 -1.59 -5.06 -5.65
CA GLN A 54 -0.92 -6.32 -6.02
C GLN A 54 -0.98 -7.35 -4.90
N ARG A 55 -1.25 -6.92 -3.68
CA ARG A 55 -1.27 -7.75 -2.48
C ARG A 55 -2.08 -7.07 -1.39
N LEU A 56 -2.55 -7.87 -0.44
CA LEU A 56 -3.31 -7.45 0.72
C LEU A 56 -2.53 -7.79 2.00
N ARG A 57 -2.97 -7.24 3.15
CA ARG A 57 -2.56 -7.72 4.47
C ARG A 57 -3.65 -8.64 5.01
N LEU A 58 -3.28 -9.84 5.43
CA LEU A 58 -4.20 -10.83 6.00
C LEU A 58 -4.58 -10.42 7.43
N ILE A 59 -5.41 -9.38 7.52
CA ILE A 59 -6.00 -8.95 8.78
C ILE A 59 -7.16 -9.89 9.15
N PRO A 60 -7.54 -9.99 10.43
CA PRO A 60 -8.59 -10.94 10.87
C PRO A 60 -9.91 -10.84 10.11
N SER A 61 -10.33 -9.62 9.73
CA SER A 61 -11.55 -9.43 8.94
C SER A 61 -11.45 -9.97 7.51
N LEU A 62 -10.26 -9.91 6.89
CA LEU A 62 -10.03 -10.50 5.57
C LEU A 62 -9.96 -12.03 5.68
N GLU A 63 -9.30 -12.56 6.72
CA GLU A 63 -9.22 -14.00 6.98
C GLU A 63 -10.62 -14.61 7.12
N SER A 64 -11.48 -14.02 7.95
CA SER A 64 -12.87 -14.44 8.10
C SER A 64 -13.66 -14.34 6.79
N LEU A 65 -13.41 -13.34 5.97
CA LEU A 65 -14.04 -13.20 4.67
C LEU A 65 -13.59 -14.29 3.69
N VAL A 66 -12.29 -14.59 3.65
CA VAL A 66 -11.71 -15.65 2.82
C VAL A 66 -12.27 -17.02 3.19
N GLU A 67 -12.37 -17.31 4.49
CA GLU A 67 -12.97 -18.57 4.98
C GLU A 67 -14.45 -18.67 4.57
N ARG A 68 -15.23 -17.62 4.77
CA ARG A 68 -16.66 -17.60 4.43
C ARG A 68 -16.92 -17.75 2.92
N LEU A 69 -16.06 -17.20 2.09
CA LEU A 69 -16.13 -17.33 0.64
C LEU A 69 -15.54 -18.64 0.10
N GLY A 70 -14.97 -19.50 0.97
CA GLY A 70 -14.36 -20.77 0.56
C GLY A 70 -13.07 -20.60 -0.26
N LEU A 71 -12.35 -19.48 -0.09
CA LEU A 71 -11.16 -19.13 -0.86
C LEU A 71 -9.85 -19.56 -0.19
N GLY A 72 -9.91 -20.34 0.90
CA GLY A 72 -8.72 -20.70 1.68
C GLY A 72 -7.65 -21.43 0.87
N GLU A 73 -8.04 -22.36 -0.02
CA GLU A 73 -7.10 -23.09 -0.89
C GLU A 73 -6.45 -22.21 -1.97
N GLN A 74 -7.05 -21.10 -2.30
CA GLN A 74 -6.53 -20.15 -3.28
C GLN A 74 -5.68 -19.05 -2.63
N LEU A 75 -5.72 -18.93 -1.30
CA LEU A 75 -4.94 -17.93 -0.57
C LEU A 75 -3.46 -18.29 -0.59
N GLN A 76 -2.64 -17.34 -1.03
CA GLN A 76 -1.18 -17.43 -0.98
C GLN A 76 -0.64 -16.42 0.03
N ILE A 77 0.10 -16.92 1.02
CA ILE A 77 0.87 -16.06 1.92
C ILE A 77 2.18 -15.68 1.23
N GLY A 78 2.41 -14.38 1.14
CA GLY A 78 3.63 -13.83 0.55
C GLY A 78 4.79 -13.85 1.55
N ASP A 79 5.99 -13.84 1.01
CA ASP A 79 7.21 -13.66 1.78
C ASP A 79 7.48 -12.15 1.95
N ASP A 80 7.45 -11.67 3.20
CA ASP A 80 7.72 -10.26 3.53
C ASP A 80 9.21 -9.89 3.36
N ASP A 81 10.10 -10.88 3.17
CA ASP A 81 11.54 -10.66 2.97
C ASP A 81 11.91 -10.50 1.48
N GLN A 82 10.93 -10.54 0.58
CA GLN A 82 11.18 -10.29 -0.84
C GLN A 82 11.73 -8.88 -1.08
N PRO A 83 12.80 -8.75 -1.88
CA PRO A 83 13.38 -7.45 -2.17
C PRO A 83 12.43 -6.59 -3.00
N LEU A 84 12.31 -5.32 -2.64
CA LEU A 84 11.64 -4.32 -3.46
C LEU A 84 12.65 -3.72 -4.44
N TYR A 85 12.21 -3.50 -5.68
CA TYR A 85 13.06 -2.91 -6.71
C TYR A 85 12.55 -1.55 -7.15
N ILE A 86 13.48 -0.64 -7.39
CA ILE A 86 13.24 0.67 -7.98
C ILE A 86 13.94 0.70 -9.33
N TYR A 87 13.22 1.05 -10.39
CA TYR A 87 13.81 1.30 -11.70
C TYR A 87 14.40 2.71 -11.70
N HIS A 88 15.72 2.81 -11.88
CA HIS A 88 16.45 4.07 -11.89
C HIS A 88 17.73 3.95 -12.71
N ASP A 89 18.01 4.95 -13.59
CA ASP A 89 19.15 4.95 -14.49
C ASP A 89 19.23 3.64 -15.33
N ASP A 90 18.13 3.32 -16.00
CA ASP A 90 17.98 2.14 -16.89
C ASP A 90 18.30 0.79 -16.23
N ALA A 91 18.19 0.69 -14.90
CA ALA A 91 18.46 -0.51 -14.15
C ALA A 91 17.50 -0.70 -12.97
N LEU A 92 17.18 -1.97 -12.68
CA LEU A 92 16.50 -2.33 -11.42
C LEU A 92 17.52 -2.30 -10.28
N ARG A 93 17.20 -1.56 -9.23
CA ARG A 93 18.01 -1.42 -8.02
C ARG A 93 17.20 -1.81 -6.81
N VAL A 94 17.79 -2.58 -5.91
CA VAL A 94 17.15 -2.96 -4.65
C VAL A 94 16.92 -1.70 -3.81
N ALA A 95 15.68 -1.52 -3.36
CA ALA A 95 15.33 -0.48 -2.40
C ALA A 95 15.91 -0.83 -1.03
N PRO A 96 16.67 0.07 -0.40
CA PRO A 96 17.24 -0.19 0.92
C PRO A 96 16.13 -0.17 2.00
N LEU A 97 15.81 -1.31 2.56
CA LEU A 97 14.80 -1.47 3.62
C LEU A 97 15.43 -1.61 5.01
N SER A 98 16.76 -1.72 5.09
CA SER A 98 17.53 -1.79 6.33
C SER A 98 18.61 -0.71 6.38
N ALA A 99 19.09 -0.38 7.58
CA ALA A 99 20.18 0.58 7.78
C ALA A 99 21.47 0.15 7.03
N ARG A 100 21.77 -1.16 7.01
CA ARG A 100 22.92 -1.71 6.29
C ARG A 100 22.79 -1.49 4.78
N GLU A 101 21.63 -1.80 4.23
CA GLU A 101 21.35 -1.59 2.81
C GLU A 101 21.36 -0.11 2.43
N ALA A 102 20.85 0.77 3.31
CA ALA A 102 20.91 2.21 3.12
C ALA A 102 22.35 2.74 3.04
N LEU A 103 23.28 2.16 3.80
CA LEU A 103 24.70 2.51 3.74
C LEU A 103 25.37 2.03 2.46
N THR A 104 24.98 0.88 1.92
CA THR A 104 25.62 0.25 0.76
C THR A 104 24.94 0.57 -0.58
N THR A 105 23.70 1.09 -0.55
CA THR A 105 22.94 1.38 -1.79
C THR A 105 23.66 2.34 -2.72
N ARG A 106 23.51 2.10 -4.02
CA ARG A 106 23.97 2.99 -5.10
C ARG A 106 22.90 4.01 -5.55
N LEU A 107 21.69 3.95 -4.99
CA LEU A 107 20.65 4.94 -5.26
C LEU A 107 21.00 6.32 -4.71
N LEU A 108 21.83 6.36 -3.67
CA LEU A 108 22.18 7.57 -2.94
C LEU A 108 23.71 7.81 -2.95
N SER A 109 24.09 9.05 -3.21
CA SER A 109 25.46 9.49 -3.03
C SER A 109 25.86 9.56 -1.53
N PRO A 110 27.14 9.64 -1.17
CA PRO A 110 27.55 9.83 0.21
C PRO A 110 26.91 11.06 0.89
N LEU A 111 26.79 12.17 0.17
CA LEU A 111 26.10 13.38 0.66
C LEU A 111 24.61 13.16 0.84
N GLY A 112 23.94 12.40 -0.06
CA GLY A 112 22.54 12.02 0.10
C GLY A 112 22.31 11.17 1.35
N LYS A 113 23.22 10.25 1.66
CA LYS A 113 23.18 9.44 2.87
C LYS A 113 23.33 10.28 4.14
N LEU A 114 24.31 11.22 4.15
CA LEU A 114 24.47 12.17 5.25
C LEU A 114 23.24 13.05 5.46
N ARG A 115 22.58 13.46 4.35
CA ARG A 115 21.38 14.29 4.44
C ARG A 115 20.20 13.51 5.08
N ILE A 116 20.08 12.22 4.85
CA ILE A 116 19.09 11.37 5.54
C ILE A 116 19.36 11.32 7.04
N LEU A 117 20.62 11.13 7.44
CA LEU A 117 20.99 11.08 8.85
C LEU A 117 20.75 12.42 9.58
N ALA A 118 20.74 13.53 8.86
CA ALA A 118 20.44 14.85 9.39
C ALA A 118 18.92 15.13 9.49
N GLU A 119 18.05 14.17 9.12
CA GLU A 119 16.59 14.34 9.14
C GLU A 119 16.06 14.82 10.50
N PRO A 120 16.48 14.28 11.66
CA PRO A 120 15.95 14.72 12.95
C PRO A 120 16.23 16.22 13.27
N LEU A 121 17.18 16.82 12.59
CA LEU A 121 17.53 18.26 12.75
C LEU A 121 16.70 19.17 11.85
N THR A 122 15.80 18.62 11.03
CA THR A 122 14.97 19.40 10.11
C THR A 122 13.62 19.74 10.73
N ALA A 123 13.01 20.81 10.27
CA ALA A 123 11.73 21.29 10.79
C ALA A 123 10.59 20.26 10.63
N THR A 124 9.61 20.33 11.51
CA THR A 124 8.36 19.58 11.48
C THR A 124 7.55 19.81 10.20
N ALA A 125 6.47 19.07 9.99
CA ALA A 125 5.58 19.20 8.84
C ALA A 125 4.98 20.61 8.75
N ASN A 126 4.80 21.11 7.52
CA ASN A 126 4.11 22.36 7.27
C ASN A 126 2.63 22.10 6.92
N PRO A 127 1.69 22.94 7.37
CA PRO A 127 0.30 22.83 6.97
C PRO A 127 0.12 22.88 5.45
N GLY A 128 -0.63 21.92 4.89
CA GLY A 128 -0.90 21.86 3.46
C GLY A 128 0.24 21.36 2.58
N GLU A 129 1.36 20.92 3.17
CA GLU A 129 2.52 20.39 2.45
C GLU A 129 2.17 19.07 1.74
N THR A 130 2.68 18.90 0.53
CA THR A 130 2.61 17.62 -0.18
C THR A 130 3.67 16.63 0.33
N VAL A 131 3.49 15.37 0.03
CA VAL A 131 4.50 14.34 0.37
C VAL A 131 5.84 14.63 -0.30
N ASP A 132 5.86 15.09 -1.56
CA ASP A 132 7.12 15.44 -2.24
C ASP A 132 7.84 16.60 -1.56
N GLU A 133 7.14 17.68 -1.24
CA GLU A 133 7.71 18.83 -0.53
C GLU A 133 8.29 18.45 0.81
N PHE A 134 7.56 17.65 1.58
CA PHE A 134 8.01 17.12 2.86
C PHE A 134 9.27 16.25 2.71
N LEU A 135 9.26 15.27 1.80
CA LEU A 135 10.39 14.38 1.58
C LEU A 135 11.63 15.11 1.08
N VAL A 136 11.46 16.06 0.15
CA VAL A 136 12.58 16.90 -0.34
C VAL A 136 13.17 17.75 0.78
N ARG A 137 12.33 18.37 1.57
CA ARG A 137 12.77 19.24 2.68
C ARG A 137 13.47 18.44 3.79
N ARG A 138 12.93 17.25 4.14
CA ARG A 138 13.46 16.41 5.23
C ARG A 138 14.70 15.63 4.81
N PHE A 139 14.67 14.99 3.67
CA PHE A 139 15.69 14.03 3.21
C PHE A 139 16.54 14.51 2.04
N GLY A 140 16.18 15.64 1.45
CA GLY A 140 16.82 16.19 0.27
C GLY A 140 16.31 15.55 -1.04
N GLN A 141 16.52 16.27 -2.13
CA GLN A 141 15.98 15.95 -3.45
C GLN A 141 16.38 14.55 -3.96
N GLN A 142 17.59 14.12 -3.66
CA GLN A 142 18.10 12.82 -4.13
C GLN A 142 17.35 11.67 -3.48
N ALA A 143 17.22 11.66 -2.15
CA ALA A 143 16.50 10.63 -1.43
C ALA A 143 15.00 10.65 -1.75
N ALA A 144 14.40 11.83 -1.83
CA ALA A 144 13.00 11.99 -2.18
C ALA A 144 12.68 11.42 -3.56
N ARG A 145 13.47 11.73 -4.59
CA ARG A 145 13.14 11.36 -5.98
C ARG A 145 13.66 10.00 -6.42
N ARG A 146 14.78 9.52 -5.87
CA ARG A 146 15.39 8.25 -6.30
C ARG A 146 15.01 7.07 -5.43
N TYR A 147 14.47 7.31 -4.25
CA TYR A 147 14.18 6.27 -3.28
C TYR A 147 12.76 6.36 -2.72
N MET A 148 12.48 7.38 -1.90
CA MET A 148 11.23 7.44 -1.14
C MET A 148 10.00 7.72 -2.03
N GLY A 149 10.12 8.62 -2.99
CA GLY A 149 9.04 8.95 -3.93
C GLY A 149 8.58 7.74 -4.75
N PRO A 150 9.47 7.01 -5.43
CA PRO A 150 9.11 5.77 -6.13
C PRO A 150 8.44 4.72 -5.25
N LEU A 151 8.89 4.53 -4.00
CA LEU A 151 8.21 3.63 -3.06
C LEU A 151 6.79 4.10 -2.72
N TYR A 152 6.63 5.41 -2.55
CA TYR A 152 5.33 6.04 -2.31
C TYR A 152 4.40 5.88 -3.50
N SER A 153 4.88 6.20 -4.70
CA SER A 153 4.09 6.03 -5.93
C SER A 153 3.67 4.57 -6.14
N GLY A 154 4.56 3.62 -5.88
CA GLY A 154 4.25 2.20 -5.96
C GLY A 154 3.22 1.72 -4.93
N LEU A 155 3.19 2.33 -3.73
CA LEU A 155 2.25 1.98 -2.67
C LEU A 155 0.86 2.60 -2.88
N TYR A 156 0.81 3.85 -3.30
CA TYR A 156 -0.44 4.62 -3.39
C TYR A 156 -0.98 4.77 -4.82
N GLY A 157 -0.21 4.40 -5.85
CA GLY A 157 -0.60 4.50 -7.24
C GLY A 157 -0.75 5.94 -7.77
N THR A 158 -0.10 6.91 -7.08
CA THR A 158 -0.12 8.33 -7.48
C THR A 158 1.21 9.00 -7.15
N GLU A 159 1.44 10.16 -7.74
CA GLU A 159 2.66 10.93 -7.54
C GLU A 159 2.70 11.61 -6.17
N PRO A 160 3.83 11.59 -5.43
CA PRO A 160 3.94 12.23 -4.13
C PRO A 160 3.60 13.73 -4.10
N ARG A 161 3.79 14.44 -5.23
CA ARG A 161 3.44 15.85 -5.39
C ARG A 161 1.93 16.11 -5.44
N GLU A 162 1.13 15.08 -5.73
CA GLU A 162 -0.33 15.13 -5.79
C GLU A 162 -0.99 14.68 -4.48
N MET A 163 -0.17 14.23 -3.52
CA MET A 163 -0.64 13.73 -2.22
C MET A 163 -0.38 14.75 -1.12
N LEU A 164 -1.43 15.15 -0.41
CA LEU A 164 -1.28 15.93 0.81
C LEU A 164 -0.71 15.04 1.93
N LEU A 165 0.32 15.54 2.60
CA LEU A 165 1.01 14.85 3.68
C LEU A 165 0.05 14.42 4.79
N ALA A 166 -0.85 15.31 5.21
CA ALA A 166 -1.80 15.08 6.29
C ALA A 166 -2.73 13.87 6.08
N TYR A 167 -3.04 13.51 4.82
CA TYR A 167 -3.93 12.39 4.51
C TYR A 167 -3.21 11.08 4.16
N SER A 168 -1.89 11.08 4.19
CA SER A 168 -1.05 9.94 3.81
C SER A 168 0.01 9.64 4.89
N LEU A 169 1.25 10.03 4.67
CA LEU A 169 2.35 9.79 5.61
C LEU A 169 2.10 10.46 6.97
N GLY A 170 1.54 11.66 7.01
CA GLY A 170 1.23 12.35 8.25
C GLY A 170 0.35 11.51 9.17
N ARG A 171 -0.73 10.94 8.66
CA ARG A 171 -1.58 10.02 9.45
C ARG A 171 -0.83 8.81 9.98
N ALA A 172 0.10 8.26 9.20
CA ALA A 172 0.90 7.12 9.65
C ALA A 172 1.87 7.51 10.77
N LEU A 173 2.42 8.73 10.72
CA LEU A 173 3.29 9.30 11.76
C LEU A 173 2.49 9.59 13.04
N ASP A 174 1.34 10.25 12.89
CA ASP A 174 0.43 10.57 14.00
C ASP A 174 -0.03 9.29 14.74
N ASN A 175 -0.51 8.29 13.98
CA ASN A 175 -0.95 7.01 14.54
C ASN A 175 0.18 6.26 15.26
N ALA A 176 1.42 6.47 14.83
CA ALA A 176 2.59 5.90 15.47
C ALA A 176 3.09 6.72 16.67
N GLY A 177 2.57 7.93 16.89
CA GLY A 177 3.02 8.85 17.93
C GLY A 177 4.48 9.24 17.76
N VAL A 178 4.92 9.45 16.52
CA VAL A 178 6.26 9.93 16.18
C VAL A 178 6.10 11.30 15.52
N GLU A 179 6.38 12.34 16.26
CA GLU A 179 6.24 13.74 15.86
C GLU A 179 6.97 14.00 14.52
N ASP A 180 6.23 13.82 13.40
CA ASP A 180 6.66 14.12 12.03
C ASP A 180 8.03 13.54 11.60
N SER A 181 8.55 12.50 12.28
CA SER A 181 9.83 11.88 11.93
C SER A 181 9.67 10.50 11.29
N PRO A 182 9.82 10.37 9.96
CA PRO A 182 9.86 9.06 9.31
C PRO A 182 10.96 8.13 9.82
N LEU A 183 12.13 8.65 10.20
CA LEU A 183 13.16 7.85 10.84
C LEU A 183 12.74 7.39 12.23
N GLY A 184 12.04 8.22 12.99
CA GLY A 184 11.41 7.85 14.26
C GLY A 184 10.39 6.71 14.08
N LEU A 185 9.57 6.78 13.03
CA LEU A 185 8.64 5.69 12.69
C LEU A 185 9.36 4.38 12.37
N VAL A 186 10.43 4.43 11.58
CA VAL A 186 11.25 3.25 11.27
C VAL A 186 11.88 2.69 12.55
N ALA A 187 12.49 3.53 13.37
CA ALA A 187 13.09 3.12 14.64
C ALA A 187 12.07 2.44 15.57
N LYS A 188 10.87 3.03 15.70
CA LYS A 188 9.78 2.47 16.51
C LYS A 188 9.33 1.11 16.00
N ARG A 189 9.19 0.93 14.68
CA ARG A 189 8.84 -0.37 14.07
C ARG A 189 9.90 -1.44 14.29
N VAL A 190 11.18 -1.07 14.20
CA VAL A 190 12.30 -1.99 14.47
C VAL A 190 12.32 -2.43 15.93
N THR A 191 12.05 -1.53 16.87
CA THR A 191 12.06 -1.84 18.32
C THR A 191 10.80 -2.56 18.81
N ALA A 192 9.64 -2.29 18.19
CA ALA A 192 8.36 -2.91 18.59
C ALA A 192 8.18 -4.35 18.08
N GLY A 193 9.06 -4.82 17.20
CA GLY A 193 8.90 -6.11 16.53
C GLY A 193 7.86 -6.04 15.39
N ARG A 194 7.86 -7.06 14.52
CA ARG A 194 6.91 -7.17 13.41
C ARG A 194 5.63 -7.86 13.90
N ASP A 195 4.71 -7.10 14.46
CA ASP A 195 3.32 -7.56 14.68
C ASP A 195 2.42 -7.08 13.52
N THR A 196 2.92 -7.19 12.30
CA THR A 196 2.18 -6.83 11.09
C THR A 196 1.62 -8.09 10.46
N PRO A 197 0.30 -8.15 10.17
CA PRO A 197 -0.28 -9.27 9.46
C PRO A 197 0.51 -9.60 8.18
N PRO A 198 0.68 -10.87 7.83
CA PRO A 198 1.44 -11.25 6.65
C PRO A 198 0.80 -10.68 5.37
N VAL A 199 1.61 -10.45 4.35
CA VAL A 199 1.07 -10.14 3.02
C VAL A 199 0.46 -11.39 2.41
N CYS A 200 -0.61 -11.21 1.65
CA CYS A 200 -1.27 -12.29 0.93
C CYS A 200 -1.76 -11.84 -0.45
N THR A 201 -1.96 -12.82 -1.30
CA THR A 201 -2.61 -12.71 -2.60
C THR A 201 -3.41 -13.99 -2.87
N PHE A 202 -3.92 -14.18 -4.07
CA PHE A 202 -4.57 -15.42 -4.49
C PHE A 202 -3.83 -16.05 -5.66
N VAL A 203 -3.87 -17.37 -5.76
CA VAL A 203 -3.15 -18.15 -6.78
C VAL A 203 -3.39 -17.63 -8.19
N ASP A 204 -4.65 -17.34 -8.52
CA ASP A 204 -4.99 -16.84 -9.85
C ASP A 204 -4.80 -15.31 -9.97
N CYS A 205 -5.38 -14.56 -9.06
CA CYS A 205 -5.30 -13.08 -9.04
C CYS A 205 -6.12 -12.50 -7.89
N LEU A 206 -5.91 -11.22 -7.54
CA LEU A 206 -6.75 -10.54 -6.54
C LEU A 206 -8.22 -10.40 -6.95
N GLY A 207 -8.49 -10.38 -8.24
CA GLY A 207 -9.85 -10.34 -8.77
C GLY A 207 -10.73 -11.51 -8.33
N VAL A 208 -10.15 -12.63 -7.90
CA VAL A 208 -10.90 -13.78 -7.34
C VAL A 208 -11.76 -13.33 -6.15
N LEU A 209 -11.23 -12.49 -5.26
CA LEU A 209 -11.97 -11.98 -4.10
C LEU A 209 -13.22 -11.20 -4.49
N THR A 210 -13.10 -10.26 -5.43
CA THR A 210 -14.23 -9.44 -5.87
C THR A 210 -15.23 -10.23 -6.71
N ASN A 211 -14.77 -11.19 -7.50
CA ASN A 211 -15.65 -12.07 -8.28
C ASN A 211 -16.46 -13.00 -7.36
N SER A 212 -15.85 -13.54 -6.30
CA SER A 212 -16.56 -14.38 -5.33
C SER A 212 -17.56 -13.61 -4.49
N LEU A 213 -17.32 -12.33 -4.20
CA LEU A 213 -18.29 -11.46 -3.55
C LEU A 213 -19.47 -11.08 -4.48
N TYR A 214 -19.24 -11.09 -5.78
CA TYR A 214 -20.26 -10.73 -6.77
C TYR A 214 -21.16 -11.90 -7.15
N ALA A 215 -20.68 -13.14 -7.05
CA ALA A 215 -21.39 -14.37 -7.39
C ALA A 215 -22.58 -14.65 -6.44
#